data_065b1c3dd533dc60049b71d952243571
#
_entry.id   065b1c3dd533dc60049b71d952243571
#
_cell.length_a   1.000
_cell.length_b   1.000
_cell.length_c   1.000
_cell.angle_alpha   90.00
_cell.angle_beta   90.00
_cell.angle_gamma   90.00
#
_symmetry.space_group_name_H-M   'P 1'
#
loop_
_entity.id
_entity.type
_entity.pdbx_description
1 polymer ?
#
loop_
_entity_poly.entity_id
_entity_poly.type
_entity_poly.pdbx_seq_one_letter_code
_entity_poly.pdbx_strand_id
1 'polypeptide(L)'
;MAFVVDSSAIVKLIVDEPKSQSFGAWLKNCKDDLFVSEIAHTEVARAVTRVDVGLYAQLNTVLERFGTIRVSSQILTIASVLAPANLRTLDAIHLASCLILGDDLVGFVTYDSAQADAASHNGITVIAP
;
A
#
# COMPACT_ATOMS: atom_id res chain seq x y z
N MET A 1 10.74 -12.94 1.44
CA MET A 1 9.38 -12.82 0.88
C MET A 1 8.72 -11.62 1.52
N ALA A 2 7.94 -10.90 0.77
CA ALA A 2 7.42 -9.61 1.23
C ALA A 2 6.01 -9.33 0.70
N PHE A 3 5.24 -8.60 1.51
CA PHE A 3 4.00 -7.94 1.08
C PHE A 3 4.28 -6.46 0.85
N VAL A 4 3.60 -5.89 -0.13
CA VAL A 4 3.48 -4.43 -0.28
C VAL A 4 2.09 -4.05 0.21
N VAL A 5 2.02 -3.00 1.03
CA VAL A 5 0.78 -2.57 1.67
C VAL A 5 0.35 -1.23 1.09
N ASP A 6 -0.88 -1.18 0.60
CA ASP A 6 -1.47 0.04 0.03
C ASP A 6 -1.83 1.04 1.12
N SER A 7 -1.86 2.32 0.76
CA SER A 7 -2.25 3.40 1.68
C SER A 7 -3.64 3.17 2.27
N SER A 8 -4.57 2.58 1.52
CA SER A 8 -5.92 2.27 2.01
C SER A 8 -5.91 1.35 3.24
N ALA A 9 -4.93 0.45 3.32
CA ALA A 9 -4.76 -0.43 4.47
C ALA A 9 -4.11 0.29 5.65
N ILE A 10 -3.08 1.12 5.38
CA ILE A 10 -2.37 1.86 6.44
C ILE A 10 -3.33 2.79 7.19
N VAL A 11 -4.24 3.46 6.48
CA VAL A 11 -5.25 4.35 7.09
C VAL A 11 -6.04 3.62 8.19
N LYS A 12 -6.32 2.32 8.01
CA LYS A 12 -7.06 1.51 8.99
C LYS A 12 -6.33 1.31 10.32
N LEU A 13 -5.03 1.56 10.36
CA LEU A 13 -4.23 1.51 11.60
C LEU A 13 -4.30 2.80 12.40
N ILE A 14 -4.82 3.88 11.81
CA ILE A 14 -4.89 5.20 12.41
C ILE A 14 -6.35 5.61 12.62
N VAL A 15 -7.21 5.35 11.64
CA VAL A 15 -8.64 5.63 11.68
C VAL A 15 -9.39 4.32 11.87
N ASP A 16 -10.32 4.30 12.83
CA ASP A 16 -11.16 3.12 13.03
C ASP A 16 -12.19 3.02 11.90
N GLU A 17 -12.00 2.02 11.07
CA GLU A 17 -12.82 1.74 9.89
C GLU A 17 -13.22 0.27 9.87
N PRO A 18 -14.20 -0.13 9.03
CA PRO A 18 -14.41 -1.54 8.76
C PRO A 18 -13.09 -2.21 8.36
N LYS A 19 -12.84 -3.40 8.89
CA LYS A 19 -11.59 -4.15 8.65
C LYS A 19 -10.36 -3.67 9.44
N SER A 20 -10.42 -2.58 10.19
CA SER A 20 -9.27 -2.14 11.01
C SER A 20 -8.82 -3.24 11.96
N GLN A 21 -9.76 -3.90 12.63
CA GLN A 21 -9.44 -4.95 13.60
C GLN A 21 -8.87 -6.18 12.90
N SER A 22 -9.45 -6.63 11.80
CA SER A 22 -8.97 -7.81 11.08
C SER A 22 -7.60 -7.57 10.45
N PHE A 23 -7.35 -6.37 9.93
CA PHE A 23 -6.04 -6.03 9.40
C PHE A 23 -4.97 -6.01 10.52
N GLY A 24 -5.29 -5.41 11.66
CA GLY A 24 -4.39 -5.39 12.82
C GLY A 24 -4.03 -6.80 13.29
N ALA A 25 -5.02 -7.71 13.34
CA ALA A 25 -4.79 -9.10 13.70
C ALA A 25 -3.91 -9.82 12.67
N TRP A 26 -4.14 -9.59 11.38
CA TRP A 26 -3.33 -10.16 10.31
C TRP A 26 -1.87 -9.70 10.43
N LEU A 27 -1.65 -8.41 10.69
CA LEU A 27 -0.29 -7.87 10.85
C LEU A 27 0.46 -8.54 11.99
N LYS A 28 -0.19 -8.79 13.11
CA LYS A 28 0.44 -9.45 14.27
C LYS A 28 0.93 -10.85 13.95
N ASN A 29 0.28 -11.53 13.02
CA ASN A 29 0.60 -12.92 12.67
C ASN A 29 1.43 -13.00 11.38
N CYS A 30 1.64 -11.90 10.68
CA CYS A 30 2.44 -11.90 9.46
C CYS A 30 3.92 -12.04 9.79
N LYS A 31 4.57 -13.01 9.16
CA LYS A 31 5.99 -13.29 9.36
C LYS A 31 6.86 -12.84 8.19
N ASP A 32 6.23 -12.43 7.10
CA ASP A 32 6.94 -11.90 5.95
C ASP A 32 7.27 -10.43 6.15
N ASP A 33 8.21 -9.93 5.37
CA ASP A 33 8.54 -8.52 5.38
C ASP A 33 7.36 -7.69 4.87
N LEU A 34 7.22 -6.49 5.40
CA LEU A 34 6.14 -5.58 5.06
C LEU A 34 6.73 -4.27 4.55
N PHE A 35 6.33 -3.89 3.35
CA PHE A 35 6.80 -2.66 2.71
C PHE A 35 5.65 -1.77 2.28
N VAL A 36 5.92 -0.48 2.19
CA VAL A 36 5.04 0.52 1.58
C VAL A 36 5.84 1.30 0.55
N SER A 37 5.17 1.84 -0.47
CA SER A 37 5.78 2.85 -1.32
C SER A 37 6.05 4.12 -0.50
N GLU A 38 7.13 4.86 -0.79
CA GLU A 38 7.39 6.10 -0.07
C GLU A 38 6.28 7.15 -0.25
N ILE A 39 5.47 7.06 -1.33
CA ILE A 39 4.31 7.94 -1.49
C ILE A 39 3.22 7.69 -0.45
N ALA A 40 3.23 6.53 0.21
CA ALA A 40 2.23 6.19 1.22
C ALA A 40 2.24 7.18 2.39
N HIS A 41 3.40 7.70 2.77
CA HIS A 41 3.47 8.71 3.83
C HIS A 41 2.54 9.90 3.51
N THR A 42 2.69 10.46 2.32
CA THR A 42 1.89 11.62 1.91
C THR A 42 0.42 11.28 1.75
N GLU A 43 0.12 10.14 1.12
CA GLU A 43 -1.28 9.73 0.91
C GLU A 43 -2.00 9.48 2.23
N VAL A 44 -1.37 8.74 3.14
CA VAL A 44 -1.96 8.45 4.46
C VAL A 44 -2.11 9.73 5.26
N ALA A 45 -1.08 10.60 5.28
CA ALA A 45 -1.14 11.88 5.98
C ALA A 45 -2.34 12.71 5.52
N ARG A 46 -2.53 12.82 4.20
CA ARG A 46 -3.64 13.59 3.64
C ARG A 46 -5.00 12.95 3.96
N ALA A 47 -5.08 11.63 3.93
CA ALA A 47 -6.33 10.92 4.24
C ALA A 47 -6.73 11.06 5.70
N VAL A 48 -5.80 10.85 6.63
CA VAL A 48 -6.13 10.89 8.07
C VAL A 48 -6.39 12.32 8.57
N THR A 49 -5.69 13.31 8.05
CA THR A 49 -5.90 14.71 8.45
C THR A 49 -7.22 15.26 7.96
N ARG A 50 -7.81 14.68 6.91
CA ARG A 50 -9.18 15.02 6.51
C ARG A 50 -10.22 14.56 7.53
N VAL A 51 -9.91 13.51 8.31
CA VAL A 51 -10.78 13.05 9.39
C VAL A 51 -10.55 13.89 10.65
N ASP A 52 -9.29 14.05 11.06
CA ASP A 52 -8.90 14.82 12.22
C ASP A 52 -7.41 15.17 12.11
N VAL A 53 -7.09 16.47 12.16
CA VAL A 53 -5.71 16.97 12.05
C VAL A 53 -4.81 16.36 13.13
N GLY A 54 -5.34 16.10 14.33
CA GLY A 54 -4.60 15.51 15.44
C GLY A 54 -4.08 14.10 15.15
N LEU A 55 -4.67 13.38 14.19
CA LEU A 55 -4.24 12.03 13.83
C LEU A 55 -2.87 11.98 13.15
N TYR A 56 -2.41 13.11 12.61
CA TYR A 56 -1.09 13.18 11.98
C TYR A 56 0.03 12.72 12.92
N ALA A 57 -0.12 12.98 14.22
CA ALA A 57 0.89 12.61 15.21
C ALA A 57 1.16 11.10 15.27
N GLN A 58 0.21 10.26 14.86
CA GLN A 58 0.34 8.80 14.87
C GLN A 58 1.03 8.24 13.64
N LEU A 59 1.18 9.04 12.59
CA LEU A 59 1.62 8.59 11.28
C LEU A 59 2.99 7.92 11.31
N ASN A 60 3.98 8.60 11.89
CA ASN A 60 5.35 8.09 11.91
C ASN A 60 5.47 6.78 12.71
N THR A 61 4.79 6.71 13.85
CA THR A 61 4.78 5.50 14.68
C THR A 61 4.22 4.31 13.92
N VAL A 62 3.15 4.51 13.17
CA VAL A 62 2.55 3.46 12.35
C VAL A 62 3.46 3.06 11.21
N LEU A 63 4.02 4.02 10.49
CA LEU A 63 4.87 3.75 9.32
C LEU A 63 6.22 3.11 9.69
N GLU A 64 6.71 3.30 10.91
CA GLU A 64 7.94 2.64 11.37
C GLU A 64 7.84 1.11 11.33
N ARG A 65 6.65 0.56 11.28
CA ARG A 65 6.42 -0.89 11.20
C ARG A 65 6.69 -1.46 9.82
N PHE A 66 6.91 -0.62 8.83
CA PHE A 66 7.02 -1.00 7.42
C PHE A 66 8.36 -0.52 6.85
N GLY A 67 8.95 -1.33 6.00
CA GLY A 67 10.03 -0.88 5.15
C GLY A 67 9.49 0.03 4.04
N THR A 68 10.33 0.90 3.51
CA THR A 68 9.93 1.86 2.48
C THR A 68 10.60 1.51 1.15
N ILE A 69 9.80 1.43 0.09
CA ILE A 69 10.29 1.28 -1.28
C ILE A 69 10.34 2.69 -1.88
N ARG A 70 11.55 3.16 -2.19
CA ARG A 70 11.71 4.49 -2.78
C ARG A 70 11.12 4.53 -4.18
N VAL A 71 10.52 5.66 -4.52
CA VAL A 71 10.01 5.91 -5.89
C VAL A 71 11.19 6.30 -6.77
N SER A 72 11.83 5.29 -7.33
CA SER A 72 12.98 5.45 -8.23
C SER A 72 12.52 5.76 -9.66
N SER A 73 13.47 6.19 -10.49
CA SER A 73 13.20 6.37 -11.93
C SER A 73 12.73 5.08 -12.58
N GLN A 74 13.25 3.93 -12.17
CA GLN A 74 12.81 2.63 -12.67
C GLN A 74 11.34 2.37 -12.34
N ILE A 75 10.91 2.64 -11.10
CA ILE A 75 9.51 2.50 -10.70
C ILE A 75 8.61 3.44 -11.51
N LEU A 76 9.03 4.68 -11.70
CA LEU A 76 8.26 5.65 -12.49
C LEU A 76 8.11 5.20 -13.95
N THR A 77 9.15 4.61 -14.52
CA THR A 77 9.10 4.07 -15.88
C THR A 77 8.14 2.88 -15.97
N ILE A 78 8.19 1.95 -15.02
CA ILE A 78 7.26 0.82 -14.95
C ILE A 78 5.83 1.35 -14.83
N ALA A 79 5.60 2.27 -13.92
CA ALA A 79 4.26 2.84 -13.67
C ALA A 79 3.68 3.50 -14.94
N SER A 80 4.52 4.11 -15.76
CA SER A 80 4.09 4.84 -16.94
C SER A 80 3.42 3.96 -18.01
N VAL A 81 3.63 2.67 -17.99
CA VAL A 81 3.13 1.73 -19.01
C VAL A 81 2.17 0.68 -18.44
N LEU A 82 1.80 0.77 -17.15
CA LEU A 82 0.91 -0.22 -16.55
C LEU A 82 -0.51 -0.08 -17.10
N ALA A 83 -1.13 -1.24 -17.34
CA ALA A 83 -2.53 -1.31 -17.72
C ALA A 83 -3.41 -1.42 -16.44
N PRO A 84 -4.68 -0.99 -16.51
CA PRO A 84 -5.33 -0.32 -17.65
C PRO A 84 -4.87 1.13 -17.81
N ALA A 85 -5.02 1.68 -19.00
CA ALA A 85 -4.54 3.04 -19.33
C ALA A 85 -5.17 4.13 -18.45
N ASN A 86 -6.37 3.89 -17.92
CA ASN A 86 -7.06 4.83 -17.03
C ASN A 86 -6.69 4.67 -15.55
N LEU A 87 -5.74 3.77 -15.23
CA LEU A 87 -5.23 3.64 -13.87
C LEU A 87 -4.59 4.95 -13.42
N ARG A 88 -4.95 5.41 -12.22
CA ARG A 88 -4.41 6.67 -11.69
C ARG A 88 -2.91 6.54 -11.44
N THR A 89 -2.19 7.65 -11.61
CA THR A 89 -0.73 7.69 -11.50
C THR A 89 -0.22 7.15 -10.15
N LEU A 90 -0.82 7.60 -9.03
CA LEU A 90 -0.37 7.14 -7.72
C LEU A 90 -0.64 5.64 -7.52
N ASP A 91 -1.76 5.16 -8.02
CA ASP A 91 -2.09 3.73 -7.98
C ASP A 91 -1.09 2.91 -8.81
N ALA A 92 -0.72 3.42 -9.98
CA ALA A 92 0.28 2.78 -10.83
C ALA A 92 1.66 2.70 -10.13
N ILE A 93 2.02 3.72 -9.36
CA ILE A 93 3.28 3.72 -8.60
C ILE A 93 3.28 2.64 -7.52
N HIS A 94 2.16 2.44 -6.80
CA HIS A 94 2.05 1.33 -5.84
C HIS A 94 2.23 -0.02 -6.53
N LEU A 95 1.59 -0.22 -7.67
CA LEU A 95 1.70 -1.49 -8.41
C LEU A 95 3.11 -1.71 -8.97
N ALA A 96 3.75 -0.65 -9.46
CA ALA A 96 5.13 -0.72 -9.91
C ALA A 96 6.08 -1.11 -8.78
N SER A 97 5.81 -0.62 -7.56
CA SER A 97 6.57 -1.00 -6.37
C SER A 97 6.42 -2.49 -6.04
N CYS A 98 5.24 -3.06 -6.30
CA CYS A 98 5.03 -4.50 -6.19
C CYS A 98 5.87 -5.25 -7.23
N LEU A 99 5.81 -4.82 -8.48
CA LEU A 99 6.45 -5.52 -9.59
C LEU A 99 7.97 -5.53 -9.48
N ILE A 100 8.57 -4.50 -8.90
CA ILE A 100 10.02 -4.44 -8.75
C ILE A 100 10.56 -5.49 -7.78
N LEU A 101 9.73 -6.01 -6.89
CA LEU A 101 10.14 -7.10 -5.98
C LEU A 101 10.21 -8.45 -6.69
N GLY A 102 9.58 -8.59 -7.84
CA GLY A 102 9.63 -9.82 -8.63
C GLY A 102 9.18 -11.04 -7.83
N ASP A 103 10.00 -12.08 -7.81
CA ASP A 103 9.69 -13.34 -7.15
C ASP A 103 9.68 -13.24 -5.62
N ASP A 104 10.20 -12.16 -5.05
CA ASP A 104 10.16 -11.93 -3.60
C ASP A 104 8.79 -11.45 -3.12
N LEU A 105 7.93 -11.01 -4.04
CA LEU A 105 6.60 -10.53 -3.69
C LEU A 105 5.67 -11.70 -3.35
N VAL A 106 5.11 -11.69 -2.14
CA VAL A 106 4.06 -12.62 -1.73
C VAL A 106 2.69 -12.09 -2.19
N GLY A 107 2.44 -10.81 -2.01
CA GLY A 107 1.20 -10.20 -2.42
C GLY A 107 1.10 -8.73 -2.09
N PHE A 108 0.02 -8.12 -2.54
CA PHE A 108 -0.33 -6.73 -2.34
C PHE A 108 -1.56 -6.64 -1.44
N VAL A 109 -1.45 -5.89 -0.34
CA VAL A 109 -2.54 -5.70 0.60
C VAL A 109 -3.26 -4.40 0.26
N THR A 110 -4.51 -4.49 -0.17
CA THR A 110 -5.32 -3.31 -0.49
C THR A 110 -6.78 -3.57 -0.16
N TYR A 111 -7.46 -2.51 0.28
CA TYR A 111 -8.90 -2.51 0.51
C TYR A 111 -9.65 -1.67 -0.54
N ASP A 112 -8.93 -1.12 -1.50
CA ASP A 112 -9.51 -0.39 -2.64
C ASP A 112 -9.80 -1.37 -3.76
N SER A 113 -11.07 -1.53 -4.13
CA SER A 113 -11.49 -2.52 -5.13
C SER A 113 -10.94 -2.22 -6.52
N ALA A 114 -10.85 -0.95 -6.91
CA ALA A 114 -10.29 -0.56 -8.21
C ALA A 114 -8.79 -0.88 -8.26
N GLN A 115 -8.07 -0.64 -7.18
CA GLN A 115 -6.65 -0.97 -7.06
C GLN A 115 -6.44 -2.49 -7.07
N ALA A 116 -7.31 -3.23 -6.38
CA ALA A 116 -7.26 -4.70 -6.39
C ALA A 116 -7.45 -5.26 -7.81
N ASP A 117 -8.42 -4.73 -8.56
CA ASP A 117 -8.68 -5.16 -9.93
C ASP A 117 -7.47 -4.87 -10.83
N ALA A 118 -6.89 -3.70 -10.72
CA ALA A 118 -5.70 -3.33 -11.50
C ALA A 118 -4.50 -4.21 -11.14
N ALA A 119 -4.31 -4.51 -9.86
CA ALA A 119 -3.24 -5.40 -9.40
C ALA A 119 -3.40 -6.79 -10.00
N SER A 120 -4.60 -7.35 -9.91
CA SER A 120 -4.91 -8.68 -10.47
C SER A 120 -4.71 -8.70 -11.99
N HIS A 121 -5.08 -7.63 -12.68
CA HIS A 121 -4.87 -7.48 -14.13
C HIS A 121 -3.38 -7.56 -14.48
N ASN A 122 -2.51 -7.11 -13.61
CA ASN A 122 -1.06 -7.14 -13.79
C ASN A 122 -0.39 -8.38 -13.16
N GLY A 123 -1.16 -9.40 -12.82
CA GLY A 123 -0.62 -10.66 -12.30
C GLY A 123 -0.17 -10.60 -10.84
N ILE A 124 -0.58 -9.58 -10.10
CA ILE A 124 -0.21 -9.40 -8.69
C ILE A 124 -1.26 -10.07 -7.81
N THR A 125 -0.82 -10.92 -6.90
CA THR A 125 -1.70 -11.53 -5.89
C THR A 125 -2.18 -10.46 -4.91
N VAL A 126 -3.50 -10.40 -4.69
CA VAL A 126 -4.12 -9.41 -3.82
C VAL A 126 -4.71 -10.08 -2.59
N ILE A 127 -4.51 -9.46 -1.44
CA ILE A 127 -5.21 -9.86 -0.21
C ILE A 127 -5.86 -8.64 0.44
N ALA A 128 -6.96 -8.89 1.16
CA ALA A 128 -7.69 -7.88 1.94
C ALA A 128 -8.14 -8.55 3.25
N PRO A 129 -7.25 -8.65 4.22
CA PRO A 129 -7.49 -9.41 5.47
C PRO A 129 -8.71 -8.90 6.30
#